data_61bb63632de71b9648f47118d7e02edc
#
_entry.id   61bb63632de71b9648f47118d7e02edc
#
_cell.length_a   1.000
_cell.length_b   1.000
_cell.length_c   1.000
_cell.angle_alpha   90.00
_cell.angle_beta   90.00
_cell.angle_gamma   90.00
#
_symmetry.space_group_name_H-M   'P 1'
#
loop_
_entity.id
_entity.type
_entity.pdbx_description
1 polymer ?
#
loop_
_entity_poly.entity_id
_entity_poly.type
_entity_poly.pdbx_seq_one_letter_code
_entity_poly.pdbx_strand_id
1 'polypeptide(L)'
;MKKYLVILFAAVVTSVATAQKPIVLSLEQSGADEIVENLWNNTTAPHSNGITADESINEKCELFNTTQTDLYIYKADPAVATGQAVVIVPGGGYRKVCIEYDGFGVAQYLRSIGITAVVVKYRLPNGHREIPLEDAQRAMRYLRTEGVKWGVNPAEVGILGSSAGGYLAAHLSTVTPDNEKPAFAVLIYPVITGTVRSTHHGTFANMLGKYRTEADVEYYSLENRVNAQTPPTLLLLADDDLTVPTISSIRYYKALKAHGVPAAMHIFPSGGHGWAGHDEYRYAEPSKEAIADWLRLFKKDN
;
A
#
# COMPACT_ATOMS: atom_id res chain seq x y z
N MET A 1 15.02 -15.27 72.83
CA MET A 1 14.17 -15.22 71.60
C MET A 1 15.00 -14.48 70.53
N LYS A 2 15.57 -15.23 69.58
CA LYS A 2 16.33 -14.65 68.44
C LYS A 2 15.36 -14.36 67.30
N LYS A 3 15.23 -13.09 66.89
CA LYS A 3 14.45 -12.66 65.72
C LYS A 3 15.31 -12.86 64.48
N TYR A 4 14.89 -13.72 63.56
CA TYR A 4 15.50 -13.87 62.25
C TYR A 4 14.85 -12.86 61.30
N LEU A 5 15.68 -11.96 60.74
CA LEU A 5 15.27 -11.02 59.69
C LEU A 5 15.42 -11.74 58.35
N VAL A 6 14.29 -12.04 57.69
CA VAL A 6 14.27 -12.62 56.32
C VAL A 6 14.31 -11.45 55.36
N ILE A 7 15.46 -11.24 54.70
CA ILE A 7 15.58 -10.28 53.61
C ILE A 7 15.18 -10.98 52.31
N LEU A 8 14.00 -10.61 51.77
CA LEU A 8 13.59 -11.03 50.44
C LEU A 8 14.36 -10.18 49.39
N PHE A 9 15.27 -10.80 48.67
CA PHE A 9 15.82 -10.22 47.46
C PHE A 9 14.80 -10.39 46.32
N ALA A 10 14.12 -9.32 45.90
CA ALA A 10 13.38 -9.28 44.66
C ALA A 10 14.38 -9.19 43.49
N ALA A 11 14.57 -10.27 42.76
CA ALA A 11 15.33 -10.27 41.53
C ALA A 11 14.52 -9.48 40.49
N VAL A 12 14.95 -8.28 40.16
CA VAL A 12 14.42 -7.55 38.97
C VAL A 12 14.98 -8.25 37.76
N VAL A 13 14.18 -9.09 37.14
CA VAL A 13 14.47 -9.64 35.82
C VAL A 13 14.21 -8.53 34.81
N THR A 14 15.24 -7.77 34.45
CA THR A 14 15.23 -6.89 33.31
C THR A 14 15.24 -7.79 32.06
N SER A 15 14.06 -8.02 31.47
CA SER A 15 13.99 -8.61 30.14
C SER A 15 14.61 -7.61 29.16
N VAL A 16 15.81 -7.89 28.70
CA VAL A 16 16.39 -7.21 27.53
C VAL A 16 15.51 -7.67 26.35
N ALA A 17 14.58 -6.83 25.93
CA ALA A 17 13.87 -7.06 24.68
C ALA A 17 14.92 -7.07 23.58
N THR A 18 15.17 -8.23 22.99
CA THR A 18 15.98 -8.32 21.77
C THR A 18 15.30 -7.48 20.72
N ALA A 19 16.02 -6.51 20.15
CA ALA A 19 15.49 -5.69 19.06
C ALA A 19 15.09 -6.61 17.90
N GLN A 20 13.87 -6.43 17.38
CA GLN A 20 13.39 -7.14 16.21
C GLN A 20 14.34 -6.90 15.03
N LYS A 21 14.52 -7.93 14.20
CA LYS A 21 15.35 -7.83 13.01
C LYS A 21 14.48 -7.53 11.79
N PRO A 22 14.49 -6.29 11.29
CA PRO A 22 13.85 -5.94 10.04
C PRO A 22 14.60 -6.54 8.86
N ILE A 23 13.90 -6.76 7.74
CA ILE A 23 14.49 -7.15 6.47
C ILE A 23 14.46 -5.96 5.53
N VAL A 24 15.64 -5.55 5.05
CA VAL A 24 15.81 -4.55 3.99
C VAL A 24 16.43 -5.25 2.79
N LEU A 25 15.74 -5.21 1.64
CA LEU A 25 16.27 -5.75 0.39
C LEU A 25 17.31 -4.78 -0.18
N SER A 26 18.43 -5.30 -0.67
CA SER A 26 19.50 -4.47 -1.24
C SER A 26 19.07 -3.77 -2.53
N LEU A 27 19.86 -2.79 -2.97
CA LEU A 27 19.67 -2.14 -4.29
C LEU A 27 19.71 -3.16 -5.44
N GLU A 28 20.59 -4.16 -5.36
CA GLU A 28 20.66 -5.22 -6.36
C GLU A 28 19.39 -6.07 -6.39
N GLN A 29 18.86 -6.45 -5.22
CA GLN A 29 17.64 -7.26 -5.12
C GLN A 29 16.40 -6.49 -5.54
N SER A 30 16.31 -5.21 -5.20
CA SER A 30 15.14 -4.37 -5.51
C SER A 30 15.21 -3.74 -6.89
N GLY A 31 16.39 -3.47 -7.43
CA GLY A 31 16.60 -2.65 -8.63
C GLY A 31 16.28 -1.18 -8.44
N ALA A 32 16.13 -0.72 -7.19
CA ALA A 32 15.91 0.68 -6.84
C ALA A 32 17.19 1.51 -6.99
N ASP A 33 17.06 2.82 -7.17
CA ASP A 33 18.19 3.74 -7.21
C ASP A 33 18.62 4.18 -5.81
N GLU A 34 17.70 4.16 -4.85
CA GLU A 34 17.93 4.59 -3.47
C GLU A 34 16.98 3.83 -2.51
N ILE A 35 17.44 3.56 -1.31
CA ILE A 35 16.62 2.97 -0.24
C ILE A 35 16.62 3.93 0.95
N VAL A 36 15.43 4.26 1.44
CA VAL A 36 15.25 4.94 2.73
C VAL A 36 14.90 3.87 3.75
N GLU A 37 15.91 3.40 4.45
CA GLU A 37 15.74 2.44 5.53
C GLU A 37 15.14 3.11 6.76
N ASN A 38 14.23 2.42 7.41
CA ASN A 38 13.63 2.87 8.66
C ASN A 38 13.06 4.30 8.59
N LEU A 39 12.20 4.55 7.60
CA LEU A 39 11.43 5.80 7.53
C LEU A 39 10.74 6.08 8.89
N TRP A 40 10.28 5.03 9.53
CA TRP A 40 9.97 4.83 10.93
C TRP A 40 9.69 3.34 11.22
N ASN A 41 9.51 3.00 12.50
CA ASN A 41 9.20 1.64 12.95
C ASN A 41 8.23 1.69 14.15
N ASN A 42 7.93 0.54 14.75
CA ASN A 42 7.02 0.42 15.89
C ASN A 42 7.41 1.26 17.13
N THR A 43 8.65 1.74 17.23
CA THR A 43 9.11 2.56 18.37
C THR A 43 9.13 4.06 18.06
N THR A 44 9.15 4.44 16.78
CA THR A 44 9.26 5.85 16.33
C THR A 44 8.00 6.37 15.68
N ALA A 45 7.11 5.48 15.20
CA ALA A 45 5.81 5.82 14.63
C ALA A 45 4.78 6.14 15.74
N PRO A 46 3.66 6.83 15.40
CA PRO A 46 2.60 7.13 16.36
C PRO A 46 2.00 5.90 17.03
N HIS A 47 1.84 4.81 16.27
CA HIS A 47 1.28 3.55 16.76
C HIS A 47 2.17 2.37 16.41
N SER A 48 2.10 1.31 17.24
CA SER A 48 2.79 0.03 17.05
C SER A 48 1.80 -1.04 16.60
N ASN A 49 2.18 -1.91 15.66
CA ASN A 49 1.35 -3.05 15.28
C ASN A 49 1.44 -4.24 16.26
N GLY A 50 2.25 -4.12 17.31
CA GLY A 50 2.37 -5.14 18.36
C GLY A 50 3.00 -6.48 17.91
N ILE A 51 3.49 -6.59 16.68
CA ILE A 51 4.20 -7.78 16.20
C ILE A 51 5.55 -7.85 16.93
N THR A 52 5.87 -8.99 17.52
CA THR A 52 7.12 -9.23 18.25
C THR A 52 8.03 -10.24 17.55
N ALA A 53 7.52 -10.94 16.54
CA ALA A 53 8.31 -11.86 15.73
C ALA A 53 9.26 -11.09 14.79
N ASP A 54 10.40 -11.67 14.48
CA ASP A 54 11.31 -11.15 13.45
C ASP A 54 10.61 -11.12 12.08
N GLU A 55 10.99 -10.16 11.26
CA GLU A 55 10.55 -10.14 9.86
C GLU A 55 11.11 -11.36 9.13
N SER A 56 10.36 -11.90 8.20
CA SER A 56 10.79 -13.01 7.36
C SER A 56 10.41 -12.79 5.90
N ILE A 57 11.14 -13.42 5.00
CA ILE A 57 10.93 -13.37 3.56
C ILE A 57 10.94 -14.79 3.01
N ASN A 58 10.07 -15.08 2.05
CA ASN A 58 10.05 -16.36 1.36
C ASN A 58 10.71 -16.26 -0.03
N GLU A 59 10.75 -17.39 -0.75
CA GLU A 59 11.35 -17.51 -2.10
C GLU A 59 10.64 -16.63 -3.16
N LYS A 60 9.42 -16.17 -2.88
CA LYS A 60 8.65 -15.26 -3.75
C LYS A 60 8.81 -13.79 -3.35
N CYS A 61 9.83 -13.45 -2.59
CA CYS A 61 10.05 -12.11 -2.04
C CYS A 61 8.80 -11.53 -1.33
N GLU A 62 8.02 -12.37 -0.65
CA GLU A 62 6.91 -11.96 0.18
C GLU A 62 7.40 -11.75 1.61
N LEU A 63 7.19 -10.55 2.14
CA LEU A 63 7.65 -10.16 3.48
C LEU A 63 6.54 -10.36 4.51
N PHE A 64 6.88 -10.98 5.63
CA PHE A 64 5.97 -11.25 6.76
C PHE A 64 6.44 -10.54 8.01
N ASN A 65 5.52 -10.30 8.93
CA ASN A 65 5.78 -9.67 10.24
C ASN A 65 6.45 -8.30 10.14
N THR A 66 6.19 -7.54 9.08
CA THR A 66 6.82 -6.23 8.88
C THR A 66 6.50 -5.27 10.02
N THR A 67 7.54 -4.70 10.63
CA THR A 67 7.49 -3.81 11.80
C THR A 67 8.19 -2.49 11.58
N GLN A 68 8.82 -2.37 10.42
CA GLN A 68 9.55 -1.19 9.96
C GLN A 68 9.08 -0.81 8.56
N THR A 69 8.93 0.49 8.31
CA THR A 69 8.60 1.04 7.00
C THR A 69 9.88 1.44 6.28
N ASP A 70 10.10 0.86 5.11
CA ASP A 70 11.20 1.22 4.21
C ASP A 70 10.64 1.72 2.87
N LEU A 71 11.38 2.61 2.20
CA LEU A 71 11.05 3.11 0.88
C LEU A 71 12.13 2.70 -0.13
N TYR A 72 11.69 2.15 -1.26
CA TYR A 72 12.53 1.83 -2.41
C TYR A 72 12.20 2.81 -3.53
N ILE A 73 13.19 3.61 -3.95
CA ILE A 73 13.01 4.77 -4.82
C ILE A 73 13.53 4.46 -6.20
N TYR A 74 12.69 4.65 -7.21
CA TYR A 74 12.99 4.51 -8.64
C TYR A 74 12.82 5.88 -9.28
N LYS A 75 13.93 6.55 -9.54
CA LYS A 75 13.94 7.90 -10.12
C LYS A 75 13.72 7.81 -11.63
N ALA A 76 12.83 8.62 -12.16
CA ALA A 76 12.68 8.75 -13.62
C ALA A 76 13.98 9.27 -14.24
N ASP A 77 14.32 8.79 -15.45
CA ASP A 77 15.41 9.37 -16.22
C ASP A 77 15.06 10.85 -16.53
N PRO A 78 15.93 11.81 -16.18
CA PRO A 78 15.69 13.23 -16.44
C PRO A 78 15.35 13.57 -17.91
N ALA A 79 15.81 12.75 -18.87
CA ALA A 79 15.54 12.96 -20.29
C ALA A 79 14.06 12.71 -20.67
N VAL A 80 13.34 11.90 -19.90
CA VAL A 80 11.94 11.52 -20.17
C VAL A 80 11.01 11.81 -18.99
N ALA A 81 11.54 12.34 -17.89
CA ALA A 81 10.78 12.62 -16.67
C ALA A 81 9.60 13.53 -16.94
N THR A 82 8.42 13.13 -16.46
CA THR A 82 7.16 13.89 -16.63
C THR A 82 6.91 14.90 -15.52
N GLY A 83 7.64 14.80 -14.42
CA GLY A 83 7.37 15.51 -13.15
C GLY A 83 6.38 14.79 -12.25
N GLN A 84 5.62 13.82 -12.77
CA GLN A 84 4.70 13.01 -11.97
C GLN A 84 5.46 11.98 -11.14
N ALA A 85 4.88 11.60 -10.00
CA ALA A 85 5.39 10.52 -9.19
C ALA A 85 4.26 9.68 -8.55
N VAL A 86 4.60 8.44 -8.20
CA VAL A 86 3.63 7.47 -7.66
C VAL A 86 4.20 6.77 -6.43
N VAL A 87 3.45 6.80 -5.32
CA VAL A 87 3.67 5.91 -4.19
C VAL A 87 2.99 4.58 -4.48
N ILE A 88 3.74 3.48 -4.42
CA ILE A 88 3.25 2.12 -4.68
C ILE A 88 3.12 1.38 -3.36
N VAL A 89 1.93 0.85 -3.09
CA VAL A 89 1.62 0.04 -1.92
C VAL A 89 1.23 -1.37 -2.36
N PRO A 90 2.15 -2.36 -2.19
CA PRO A 90 1.95 -3.73 -2.66
C PRO A 90 0.81 -4.46 -1.95
N GLY A 91 0.28 -5.53 -2.58
CA GLY A 91 -0.72 -6.43 -2.01
C GLY A 91 -0.17 -7.40 -0.97
N GLY A 92 -0.98 -8.42 -0.64
CA GLY A 92 -0.61 -9.49 0.30
C GLY A 92 -1.63 -9.75 1.39
N GLY A 93 -2.87 -9.27 1.24
CA GLY A 93 -3.99 -9.53 2.16
C GLY A 93 -3.78 -8.98 3.57
N TYR A 94 -2.88 -8.03 3.77
CA TYR A 94 -2.42 -7.53 5.08
C TYR A 94 -1.82 -8.63 5.99
N ARG A 95 -1.51 -9.79 5.43
CA ARG A 95 -0.77 -10.88 6.09
C ARG A 95 0.70 -10.88 5.72
N LYS A 96 1.02 -10.33 4.57
CA LYS A 96 2.35 -10.21 3.97
C LYS A 96 2.40 -8.98 3.07
N VAL A 97 3.59 -8.62 2.60
CA VAL A 97 3.80 -7.61 1.56
C VAL A 97 4.42 -8.31 0.34
N CYS A 98 3.70 -8.36 -0.79
CA CYS A 98 4.15 -8.94 -2.06
C CYS A 98 5.03 -7.93 -2.81
N ILE A 99 6.25 -7.67 -2.31
CA ILE A 99 7.02 -6.48 -2.69
C ILE A 99 7.62 -6.58 -4.09
N GLU A 100 7.91 -7.78 -4.60
CA GLU A 100 8.60 -7.96 -5.88
C GLU A 100 7.72 -7.54 -7.05
N TYR A 101 6.66 -8.29 -7.35
CA TYR A 101 5.83 -8.01 -8.53
C TYR A 101 4.92 -6.80 -8.32
N ASP A 102 4.16 -6.80 -7.24
CA ASP A 102 3.22 -5.72 -6.91
C ASP A 102 3.92 -4.38 -6.60
N GLY A 103 5.21 -4.42 -6.26
CA GLY A 103 6.04 -3.27 -5.94
C GLY A 103 7.09 -2.99 -7.01
N PHE A 104 8.19 -3.76 -7.00
CA PHE A 104 9.37 -3.49 -7.83
C PHE A 104 9.09 -3.61 -9.33
N GLY A 105 8.33 -4.64 -9.76
CA GLY A 105 7.96 -4.80 -11.17
C GLY A 105 7.13 -3.61 -11.69
N VAL A 106 6.15 -3.17 -10.90
CA VAL A 106 5.34 -1.98 -11.24
C VAL A 106 6.19 -0.71 -11.25
N ALA A 107 7.11 -0.54 -10.28
CA ALA A 107 7.98 0.63 -10.20
C ALA A 107 8.94 0.73 -11.39
N GLN A 108 9.52 -0.39 -11.84
CA GLN A 108 10.38 -0.44 -13.01
C GLN A 108 9.62 -0.01 -14.27
N TYR A 109 8.39 -0.47 -14.45
CA TYR A 109 7.54 -0.02 -15.55
C TYR A 109 7.28 1.48 -15.48
N LEU A 110 6.85 2.02 -14.35
CA LEU A 110 6.57 3.45 -14.19
C LEU A 110 7.82 4.30 -14.46
N ARG A 111 8.98 3.90 -13.94
CA ARG A 111 10.26 4.55 -14.24
C ARG A 111 10.55 4.58 -15.73
N SER A 112 10.30 3.49 -16.46
CA SER A 112 10.56 3.39 -17.90
C SER A 112 9.73 4.37 -18.74
N ILE A 113 8.59 4.82 -18.22
CA ILE A 113 7.71 5.81 -18.88
C ILE A 113 7.86 7.23 -18.29
N GLY A 114 8.94 7.49 -17.55
CA GLY A 114 9.28 8.81 -17.03
C GLY A 114 8.56 9.22 -15.74
N ILE A 115 8.03 8.25 -14.98
CA ILE A 115 7.37 8.47 -13.71
C ILE A 115 8.29 8.03 -12.57
N THR A 116 8.59 8.93 -11.63
CA THR A 116 9.30 8.55 -10.40
C THR A 116 8.38 7.68 -9.53
N ALA A 117 8.86 6.54 -9.07
CA ALA A 117 8.09 5.61 -8.26
C ALA A 117 8.75 5.35 -6.91
N VAL A 118 7.95 5.20 -5.87
CA VAL A 118 8.40 4.85 -4.51
C VAL A 118 7.59 3.67 -3.99
N VAL A 119 8.23 2.52 -3.85
CA VAL A 119 7.61 1.32 -3.29
C VAL A 119 7.72 1.35 -1.78
N VAL A 120 6.61 1.11 -1.11
CA VAL A 120 6.52 1.13 0.36
C VAL A 120 6.49 -0.29 0.90
N LYS A 121 7.51 -0.68 1.63
CA LYS A 121 7.42 -1.79 2.56
C LYS A 121 6.74 -1.26 3.82
N TYR A 122 5.43 -1.38 3.90
CA TYR A 122 4.65 -0.89 5.03
C TYR A 122 4.58 -1.93 6.17
N ARG A 123 4.34 -1.48 7.39
CA ARG A 123 4.09 -2.34 8.55
C ARG A 123 2.75 -3.04 8.41
N LEU A 124 2.69 -4.35 8.66
CA LEU A 124 1.43 -5.10 8.65
C LEU A 124 0.51 -4.66 9.80
N PRO A 125 -0.79 -4.61 9.59
CA PRO A 125 -1.72 -4.06 10.59
C PRO A 125 -1.84 -4.90 11.86
N ASN A 126 -1.84 -6.22 11.78
CA ASN A 126 -2.02 -7.12 12.93
C ASN A 126 -3.22 -6.73 13.82
N GLY A 127 -4.34 -6.31 13.19
CA GLY A 127 -5.54 -5.84 13.88
C GLY A 127 -5.54 -4.34 14.24
N HIS A 128 -4.47 -3.62 13.92
CA HIS A 128 -4.31 -2.18 14.12
C HIS A 128 -4.46 -1.45 12.78
N ARG A 129 -5.69 -1.15 12.44
CA ARG A 129 -6.14 -0.65 11.12
C ARG A 129 -5.51 0.65 10.67
N GLU A 130 -5.03 1.47 11.61
CA GLU A 130 -4.37 2.74 11.38
C GLU A 130 -2.96 2.59 10.79
N ILE A 131 -2.26 1.50 11.11
CA ILE A 131 -0.82 1.30 10.83
C ILE A 131 -0.47 1.44 9.34
N PRO A 132 -1.06 0.68 8.41
CA PRO A 132 -0.70 0.80 7.00
C PRO A 132 -1.03 2.19 6.43
N LEU A 133 -2.12 2.81 6.91
CA LEU A 133 -2.51 4.15 6.48
C LEU A 133 -1.48 5.20 6.89
N GLU A 134 -1.00 5.15 8.14
CA GLU A 134 0.06 6.04 8.63
C GLU A 134 1.33 5.92 7.79
N ASP A 135 1.73 4.70 7.46
CA ASP A 135 2.92 4.43 6.66
C ASP A 135 2.78 4.98 5.23
N ALA A 136 1.63 4.76 4.60
CA ALA A 136 1.34 5.30 3.27
C ALA A 136 1.29 6.84 3.28
N GLN A 137 0.66 7.46 4.27
CA GLN A 137 0.65 8.92 4.43
C GLN A 137 2.07 9.49 4.64
N ARG A 138 2.90 8.80 5.43
CA ARG A 138 4.29 9.20 5.65
C ARG A 138 5.09 9.13 4.36
N ALA A 139 4.92 8.06 3.56
CA ALA A 139 5.55 7.91 2.26
C ALA A 139 5.10 9.00 1.26
N MET A 140 3.81 9.33 1.23
CA MET A 140 3.29 10.44 0.41
C MET A 140 3.92 11.79 0.78
N ARG A 141 4.01 12.10 2.07
CA ARG A 141 4.67 13.33 2.54
C ARG A 141 6.15 13.34 2.18
N TYR A 142 6.85 12.21 2.39
CA TYR A 142 8.26 12.05 2.01
C TYR A 142 8.47 12.36 0.52
N LEU A 143 7.71 11.70 -0.36
CA LEU A 143 7.86 11.90 -1.80
C LEU A 143 7.55 13.34 -2.25
N ARG A 144 6.55 13.98 -1.67
CA ARG A 144 6.23 15.38 -1.95
C ARG A 144 7.33 16.35 -1.51
N THR A 145 8.06 16.05 -0.45
CA THR A 145 9.13 16.90 0.08
C THR A 145 10.46 16.61 -0.59
N GLU A 146 10.89 15.36 -0.56
CA GLU A 146 12.21 14.95 -1.04
C GLU A 146 12.26 14.78 -2.55
N GLY A 147 11.14 14.40 -3.17
CA GLY A 147 11.03 14.16 -4.61
C GLY A 147 11.30 15.40 -5.46
N VAL A 148 11.15 16.59 -4.91
CA VAL A 148 11.49 17.86 -5.58
C VAL A 148 12.96 17.85 -6.07
N LYS A 149 13.86 17.21 -5.33
CA LYS A 149 15.28 17.04 -5.70
C LYS A 149 15.47 16.23 -6.99
N TRP A 150 14.47 15.43 -7.36
CA TRP A 150 14.45 14.55 -8.52
C TRP A 150 13.52 15.07 -9.62
N GLY A 151 13.08 16.34 -9.53
CA GLY A 151 12.18 16.97 -10.49
C GLY A 151 10.70 16.59 -10.32
N VAL A 152 10.32 15.99 -9.20
CA VAL A 152 8.91 15.67 -8.92
C VAL A 152 8.13 16.94 -8.58
N ASN A 153 6.98 17.12 -9.23
CA ASN A 153 6.00 18.12 -8.87
C ASN A 153 5.15 17.60 -7.68
N PRO A 154 5.21 18.21 -6.48
CA PRO A 154 4.45 17.75 -5.31
C PRO A 154 2.93 17.68 -5.52
N ALA A 155 2.39 18.49 -6.46
CA ALA A 155 0.98 18.51 -6.80
C ALA A 155 0.56 17.38 -7.76
N GLU A 156 1.52 16.59 -8.26
CA GLU A 156 1.32 15.48 -9.20
C GLU A 156 1.76 14.13 -8.62
N VAL A 157 1.75 14.02 -7.30
CA VAL A 157 2.05 12.76 -6.60
C VAL A 157 0.77 11.95 -6.43
N GLY A 158 0.69 10.81 -7.11
CA GLY A 158 -0.41 9.85 -7.03
C GLY A 158 -0.08 8.65 -6.15
N ILE A 159 -1.05 7.72 -6.06
CA ILE A 159 -0.90 6.44 -5.36
C ILE A 159 -1.33 5.29 -6.27
N LEU A 160 -0.60 4.17 -6.21
CA LEU A 160 -0.96 2.92 -6.87
C LEU A 160 -0.94 1.79 -5.85
N GLY A 161 -1.94 0.92 -5.89
CA GLY A 161 -1.94 -0.27 -5.05
C GLY A 161 -2.69 -1.44 -5.68
N SER A 162 -2.26 -2.65 -5.33
CA SER A 162 -2.84 -3.90 -5.79
C SER A 162 -3.46 -4.68 -4.63
N SER A 163 -4.59 -5.35 -4.85
CA SER A 163 -5.23 -6.23 -3.85
C SER A 163 -5.49 -5.51 -2.52
N ALA A 164 -4.90 -5.96 -1.40
CA ALA A 164 -4.94 -5.28 -0.11
C ALA A 164 -4.18 -3.94 -0.13
N GLY A 165 -3.14 -3.79 -0.96
CA GLY A 165 -2.52 -2.49 -1.24
C GLY A 165 -3.46 -1.58 -2.02
N GLY A 166 -4.29 -2.13 -2.92
CA GLY A 166 -5.39 -1.39 -3.55
C GLY A 166 -6.41 -0.88 -2.54
N TYR A 167 -6.71 -1.68 -1.50
CA TYR A 167 -7.48 -1.20 -0.36
C TYR A 167 -6.78 -0.02 0.32
N LEU A 168 -5.48 -0.14 0.62
CA LEU A 168 -4.71 0.92 1.28
C LEU A 168 -4.69 2.21 0.45
N ALA A 169 -4.50 2.10 -0.86
CA ALA A 169 -4.53 3.23 -1.78
C ALA A 169 -5.92 3.91 -1.81
N ALA A 170 -7.00 3.12 -1.87
CA ALA A 170 -8.37 3.63 -1.81
C ALA A 170 -8.70 4.22 -0.43
N HIS A 171 -8.21 3.62 0.66
CA HIS A 171 -8.39 4.11 2.02
C HIS A 171 -7.74 5.49 2.19
N LEU A 172 -6.48 5.64 1.80
CA LEU A 172 -5.80 6.92 1.80
C LEU A 172 -6.54 7.96 0.95
N SER A 173 -7.03 7.56 -0.22
CA SER A 173 -7.76 8.44 -1.15
C SER A 173 -9.10 8.95 -0.60
N THR A 174 -9.74 8.21 0.31
CA THR A 174 -11.09 8.54 0.81
C THR A 174 -11.12 9.21 2.18
N VAL A 175 -10.17 8.87 3.08
CA VAL A 175 -10.23 9.33 4.49
C VAL A 175 -9.18 10.38 4.85
N THR A 176 -8.12 10.52 4.07
CA THR A 176 -7.08 11.54 4.33
C THR A 176 -7.64 12.95 4.12
N PRO A 177 -7.19 13.96 4.89
CA PRO A 177 -7.55 15.35 4.65
C PRO A 177 -7.26 15.78 3.20
N ASP A 178 -8.09 16.68 2.64
CA ASP A 178 -8.07 17.00 1.20
C ASP A 178 -6.72 17.52 0.70
N ASN A 179 -6.01 18.29 1.52
CA ASN A 179 -4.68 18.82 1.20
C ASN A 179 -3.55 17.74 1.22
N GLU A 180 -3.83 16.55 1.75
CA GLU A 180 -2.90 15.44 1.80
C GLU A 180 -3.27 14.31 0.82
N LYS A 181 -4.45 14.36 0.19
CA LYS A 181 -4.90 13.36 -0.78
C LYS A 181 -3.96 13.24 -1.96
N PRO A 182 -3.82 12.04 -2.57
CA PRO A 182 -3.07 11.89 -3.81
C PRO A 182 -3.72 12.68 -4.96
N ALA A 183 -2.93 13.06 -5.95
CA ALA A 183 -3.42 13.74 -7.13
C ALA A 183 -4.32 12.85 -8.00
N PHE A 184 -4.07 11.55 -7.98
CA PHE A 184 -4.81 10.48 -8.66
C PHE A 184 -4.55 9.14 -7.96
N ALA A 185 -5.38 8.15 -8.24
CA ALA A 185 -5.20 6.79 -7.78
C ALA A 185 -5.26 5.78 -8.93
N VAL A 186 -4.45 4.72 -8.84
CA VAL A 186 -4.52 3.52 -9.70
C VAL A 186 -4.71 2.31 -8.80
N LEU A 187 -5.80 1.59 -8.98
CA LEU A 187 -6.19 0.46 -8.14
C LEU A 187 -6.25 -0.81 -8.98
N ILE A 188 -5.38 -1.77 -8.69
CA ILE A 188 -5.29 -3.02 -9.44
C ILE A 188 -5.94 -4.13 -8.61
N TYR A 189 -7.02 -4.72 -9.10
CA TYR A 189 -7.88 -5.73 -8.44
C TYR A 189 -8.08 -5.45 -6.93
N PRO A 190 -8.50 -4.21 -6.55
CA PRO A 190 -8.47 -3.79 -5.17
C PRO A 190 -9.50 -4.53 -4.31
N VAL A 191 -9.13 -4.88 -3.10
CA VAL A 191 -10.12 -5.13 -2.05
C VAL A 191 -10.77 -3.78 -1.72
N ILE A 192 -12.09 -3.70 -1.64
CA ILE A 192 -12.82 -2.45 -1.32
C ILE A 192 -13.88 -2.69 -0.25
N THR A 193 -14.80 -3.64 -0.52
CA THR A 193 -15.95 -3.88 0.34
C THR A 193 -15.76 -5.09 1.23
N GLY A 194 -16.20 -5.00 2.47
CA GLY A 194 -16.28 -6.13 3.41
C GLY A 194 -17.69 -6.68 3.56
N THR A 195 -18.70 -5.98 3.03
CA THR A 195 -20.12 -6.27 3.29
C THR A 195 -20.73 -7.29 2.34
N VAL A 196 -20.07 -7.66 1.25
CA VAL A 196 -20.55 -8.70 0.34
C VAL A 196 -20.01 -10.08 0.74
N ARG A 197 -20.84 -11.10 0.55
CA ARG A 197 -20.49 -12.49 0.91
C ARG A 197 -19.21 -12.99 0.23
N SER A 198 -18.95 -12.54 -0.99
CA SER A 198 -17.82 -12.94 -1.82
C SER A 198 -16.58 -12.04 -1.68
N THR A 199 -16.47 -11.22 -0.62
CA THR A 199 -15.31 -10.37 -0.41
C THR A 199 -14.07 -11.14 0.05
N HIS A 200 -12.89 -10.50 -0.02
CA HIS A 200 -11.67 -11.04 0.58
C HIS A 200 -11.67 -10.81 2.10
N HIS A 201 -12.38 -11.68 2.84
CA HIS A 201 -12.55 -11.58 4.30
C HIS A 201 -11.22 -11.55 5.07
N GLY A 202 -10.17 -12.18 4.54
CA GLY A 202 -8.84 -12.20 5.14
C GLY A 202 -8.24 -10.81 5.34
N THR A 203 -8.37 -9.92 4.37
CA THR A 203 -7.89 -8.53 4.47
C THR A 203 -8.56 -7.80 5.63
N PHE A 204 -9.89 -7.88 5.73
CA PHE A 204 -10.64 -7.25 6.83
C PHE A 204 -10.31 -7.89 8.19
N ALA A 205 -10.09 -9.21 8.24
CA ALA A 205 -9.69 -9.90 9.47
C ALA A 205 -8.31 -9.43 9.95
N ASN A 206 -7.33 -9.34 9.05
CA ASN A 206 -5.98 -8.91 9.39
C ASN A 206 -5.91 -7.43 9.77
N MET A 207 -6.74 -6.59 9.14
CA MET A 207 -6.79 -5.15 9.41
C MET A 207 -7.53 -4.81 10.69
N LEU A 208 -8.73 -5.37 10.88
CA LEU A 208 -9.64 -5.01 11.98
C LEU A 208 -9.49 -5.92 13.22
N GLY A 209 -8.76 -7.03 13.08
CA GLY A 209 -8.60 -8.01 14.15
C GLY A 209 -9.79 -8.94 14.33
N LYS A 210 -9.66 -9.84 15.33
CA LYS A 210 -10.64 -10.91 15.59
C LYS A 210 -11.96 -10.42 16.22
N TYR A 211 -11.95 -9.27 16.88
CA TYR A 211 -13.11 -8.70 17.58
C TYR A 211 -13.90 -7.71 16.75
N ARG A 212 -13.62 -7.62 15.41
CA ARG A 212 -14.34 -6.72 14.51
C ARG A 212 -15.83 -7.00 14.52
N THR A 213 -16.61 -5.93 14.50
CA THR A 213 -18.07 -5.97 14.39
C THR A 213 -18.51 -5.80 12.92
N GLU A 214 -19.79 -6.08 12.64
CA GLU A 214 -20.37 -5.76 11.33
C GLU A 214 -20.33 -4.26 11.04
N ALA A 215 -20.52 -3.43 12.07
CA ALA A 215 -20.41 -1.98 11.94
C ALA A 215 -18.99 -1.53 11.58
N ASP A 216 -17.95 -2.17 12.13
CA ASP A 216 -16.57 -1.92 11.69
C ASP A 216 -16.38 -2.28 10.21
N VAL A 217 -16.87 -3.45 9.78
CA VAL A 217 -16.76 -3.90 8.40
C VAL A 217 -17.49 -2.94 7.44
N GLU A 218 -18.69 -2.50 7.81
CA GLU A 218 -19.47 -1.51 7.06
C GLU A 218 -18.71 -0.17 6.96
N TYR A 219 -18.21 0.34 8.08
CA TYR A 219 -17.47 1.61 8.14
C TYR A 219 -16.19 1.59 7.28
N TYR A 220 -15.47 0.44 7.26
CA TYR A 220 -14.25 0.24 6.48
C TYR A 220 -14.51 -0.31 5.08
N SER A 221 -15.74 -0.43 4.63
CA SER A 221 -16.10 -0.65 3.23
C SER A 221 -16.02 0.67 2.47
N LEU A 222 -14.99 0.80 1.62
CA LEU A 222 -14.53 2.10 1.13
C LEU A 222 -15.45 2.74 0.08
N GLU A 223 -16.34 1.98 -0.55
CA GLU A 223 -17.43 2.53 -1.37
C GLU A 223 -18.32 3.49 -0.57
N ASN A 224 -18.42 3.30 0.75
CA ASN A 224 -19.19 4.16 1.65
C ASN A 224 -18.43 5.41 2.09
N ARG A 225 -17.13 5.50 1.78
CA ARG A 225 -16.25 6.60 2.16
C ARG A 225 -15.93 7.56 1.03
N VAL A 226 -16.33 7.22 -0.20
CA VAL A 226 -16.16 8.08 -1.36
C VAL A 226 -16.93 9.39 -1.18
N ASN A 227 -16.31 10.50 -1.57
CA ASN A 227 -16.90 11.84 -1.56
C ASN A 227 -16.38 12.64 -2.77
N ALA A 228 -16.87 13.86 -2.96
CA ALA A 228 -16.50 14.70 -4.11
C ALA A 228 -15.02 15.10 -4.16
N GLN A 229 -14.28 14.98 -3.05
CA GLN A 229 -12.84 15.25 -2.96
C GLN A 229 -11.99 13.97 -3.11
N THR A 230 -12.61 12.81 -3.30
CA THR A 230 -11.88 11.58 -3.66
C THR A 230 -11.16 11.80 -5.01
N PRO A 231 -9.85 11.48 -5.12
CA PRO A 231 -9.10 11.77 -6.34
C PRO A 231 -9.59 10.96 -7.54
N PRO A 232 -9.33 11.44 -8.77
CA PRO A 232 -9.55 10.66 -9.99
C PRO A 232 -8.95 9.27 -9.87
N THR A 233 -9.69 8.23 -10.24
CA THR A 233 -9.31 6.84 -9.97
C THR A 233 -9.44 5.94 -11.19
N LEU A 234 -8.35 5.23 -11.54
CA LEU A 234 -8.34 4.12 -12.49
C LEU A 234 -8.48 2.79 -11.74
N LEU A 235 -9.35 1.90 -12.21
CA LEU A 235 -9.49 0.52 -11.71
C LEU A 235 -9.15 -0.47 -12.82
N LEU A 236 -8.28 -1.43 -12.51
CA LEU A 236 -7.89 -2.53 -13.42
C LEU A 236 -8.16 -3.86 -12.72
N LEU A 237 -8.87 -4.78 -13.35
CA LEU A 237 -9.24 -6.07 -12.76
C LEU A 237 -9.46 -7.14 -13.83
N ALA A 238 -9.46 -8.41 -13.43
CA ALA A 238 -9.86 -9.54 -14.27
C ALA A 238 -11.26 -10.03 -13.90
N ASP A 239 -12.06 -10.43 -14.90
CA ASP A 239 -13.45 -10.88 -14.68
C ASP A 239 -13.52 -12.22 -13.93
N ASP A 240 -12.51 -13.06 -14.11
CA ASP A 240 -12.38 -14.38 -13.49
C ASP A 240 -11.65 -14.38 -12.13
N ASP A 241 -11.46 -13.21 -11.50
CA ASP A 241 -10.83 -13.11 -10.17
C ASP A 241 -11.75 -13.68 -9.07
N LEU A 242 -11.38 -14.87 -8.56
CA LEU A 242 -12.07 -15.56 -7.46
C LEU A 242 -11.56 -15.15 -6.08
N THR A 243 -10.43 -14.46 -5.99
CA THR A 243 -9.84 -14.00 -4.73
C THR A 243 -10.45 -12.67 -4.28
N VAL A 244 -10.52 -11.71 -5.21
CA VAL A 244 -11.20 -10.43 -5.02
C VAL A 244 -12.20 -10.21 -6.16
N PRO A 245 -13.44 -10.68 -6.01
CA PRO A 245 -14.44 -10.60 -7.06
C PRO A 245 -14.69 -9.18 -7.57
N THR A 246 -14.97 -9.06 -8.86
CA THR A 246 -15.20 -7.80 -9.59
C THR A 246 -16.19 -6.85 -8.92
N ILE A 247 -17.15 -7.40 -8.17
CA ILE A 247 -18.15 -6.61 -7.43
C ILE A 247 -17.52 -5.59 -6.47
N SER A 248 -16.33 -5.88 -5.94
CA SER A 248 -15.56 -4.98 -5.08
C SER A 248 -15.26 -3.66 -5.82
N SER A 249 -14.66 -3.76 -6.99
CA SER A 249 -14.33 -2.60 -7.84
C SER A 249 -15.58 -1.93 -8.43
N ILE A 250 -16.60 -2.70 -8.83
CA ILE A 250 -17.86 -2.16 -9.37
C ILE A 250 -18.56 -1.25 -8.35
N ARG A 251 -18.61 -1.65 -7.08
CA ARG A 251 -19.20 -0.83 -6.01
C ARG A 251 -18.44 0.49 -5.83
N TYR A 252 -17.12 0.44 -5.82
CA TYR A 252 -16.29 1.64 -5.69
C TYR A 252 -16.46 2.58 -6.90
N TYR A 253 -16.42 2.03 -8.11
CA TYR A 253 -16.65 2.80 -9.34
C TYR A 253 -18.02 3.49 -9.33
N LYS A 254 -19.09 2.78 -8.93
CA LYS A 254 -20.43 3.39 -8.78
C LYS A 254 -20.43 4.54 -7.77
N ALA A 255 -19.76 4.38 -6.64
CA ALA A 255 -19.64 5.43 -5.63
C ALA A 255 -18.88 6.65 -6.17
N LEU A 256 -17.76 6.44 -6.87
CA LEU A 256 -17.01 7.52 -7.54
C LEU A 256 -17.91 8.29 -8.51
N LYS A 257 -18.63 7.60 -9.38
CA LYS A 257 -19.55 8.24 -10.34
C LYS A 257 -20.69 9.00 -9.68
N ALA A 258 -21.25 8.47 -8.58
CA ALA A 258 -22.31 9.12 -7.81
C ALA A 258 -21.85 10.43 -7.17
N HIS A 259 -20.56 10.60 -6.88
CA HIS A 259 -19.97 11.82 -6.32
C HIS A 259 -19.29 12.71 -7.38
N GLY A 260 -19.47 12.43 -8.68
CA GLY A 260 -18.90 13.23 -9.75
C GLY A 260 -17.38 13.09 -9.93
N VAL A 261 -16.76 12.07 -9.29
CA VAL A 261 -15.33 11.85 -9.39
C VAL A 261 -14.99 11.25 -10.76
N PRO A 262 -13.98 11.78 -11.48
CA PRO A 262 -13.48 11.15 -12.71
C PRO A 262 -12.96 9.74 -12.42
N ALA A 263 -13.46 8.76 -13.15
CA ALA A 263 -13.05 7.37 -12.96
C ALA A 263 -13.11 6.59 -14.28
N ALA A 264 -12.14 5.68 -14.47
CA ALA A 264 -12.14 4.66 -15.52
C ALA A 264 -12.02 3.28 -14.88
N MET A 265 -12.58 2.27 -15.54
CA MET A 265 -12.48 0.88 -15.09
C MET A 265 -12.31 -0.03 -16.30
N HIS A 266 -11.27 -0.87 -16.29
CA HIS A 266 -11.02 -1.89 -17.28
C HIS A 266 -11.17 -3.27 -16.64
N ILE A 267 -12.03 -4.10 -17.22
CA ILE A 267 -12.23 -5.48 -16.81
C ILE A 267 -11.69 -6.37 -17.91
N PHE A 268 -10.55 -7.02 -17.66
CA PHE A 268 -9.96 -7.97 -18.60
C PHE A 268 -10.68 -9.31 -18.50
N PRO A 269 -10.88 -10.03 -19.61
CA PRO A 269 -11.68 -11.26 -19.62
C PRO A 269 -11.16 -12.37 -18.72
N SER A 270 -9.86 -12.40 -18.44
CA SER A 270 -9.22 -13.45 -17.63
C SER A 270 -7.91 -12.98 -17.04
N GLY A 271 -7.35 -13.77 -16.09
CA GLY A 271 -6.08 -13.52 -15.45
C GLY A 271 -6.10 -13.78 -13.95
N GLY A 272 -7.30 -13.93 -13.37
CA GLY A 272 -7.47 -14.17 -11.96
C GLY A 272 -6.91 -13.03 -11.12
N HIS A 273 -6.18 -13.37 -10.06
CA HIS A 273 -5.62 -12.45 -9.08
C HIS A 273 -4.09 -12.47 -9.06
N GLY A 274 -3.43 -11.33 -8.74
CA GLY A 274 -1.99 -11.30 -8.48
C GLY A 274 -1.12 -11.12 -9.73
N TRP A 275 -1.61 -10.46 -10.77
CA TRP A 275 -0.88 -10.26 -12.03
C TRP A 275 -0.16 -8.91 -12.16
N ALA A 276 -0.28 -8.01 -11.19
CA ALA A 276 0.41 -6.73 -11.23
C ALA A 276 1.93 -6.93 -11.32
N GLY A 277 2.58 -6.21 -12.23
CA GLY A 277 4.03 -6.30 -12.44
C GLY A 277 4.54 -7.59 -13.10
N HIS A 278 3.66 -8.50 -13.51
CA HIS A 278 4.02 -9.71 -14.23
C HIS A 278 3.95 -9.50 -15.75
N ASP A 279 5.07 -9.56 -16.45
CA ASP A 279 5.13 -9.38 -17.89
C ASP A 279 4.51 -10.55 -18.67
N GLU A 280 4.48 -11.75 -18.09
CA GLU A 280 3.84 -12.94 -18.66
C GLU A 280 2.30 -12.91 -18.56
N TYR A 281 1.71 -11.94 -17.87
CA TYR A 281 0.27 -11.77 -17.84
C TYR A 281 -0.26 -11.47 -19.24
N ARG A 282 -1.27 -12.20 -19.68
CA ARG A 282 -1.82 -12.07 -21.04
C ARG A 282 -2.20 -10.64 -21.44
N TYR A 283 -2.63 -9.85 -20.47
CA TYR A 283 -3.05 -8.46 -20.68
C TYR A 283 -2.08 -7.47 -20.03
N ALA A 284 -0.79 -7.87 -19.87
CA ALA A 284 0.23 -7.00 -19.29
C ALA A 284 0.34 -5.69 -20.08
N GLU A 285 0.53 -5.76 -21.41
CA GLU A 285 0.66 -4.56 -22.22
C GLU A 285 -0.61 -3.69 -22.23
N PRO A 286 -1.84 -4.22 -22.46
CA PRO A 286 -3.05 -3.42 -22.33
C PRO A 286 -3.25 -2.78 -20.94
N SER A 287 -2.81 -3.45 -19.86
CA SER A 287 -2.89 -2.87 -18.51
C SER A 287 -1.89 -1.74 -18.31
N LYS A 288 -0.66 -1.89 -18.82
CA LYS A 288 0.38 -0.86 -18.81
C LYS A 288 -0.03 0.36 -19.63
N GLU A 289 -0.58 0.14 -20.83
CA GLU A 289 -1.11 1.21 -21.68
C GLU A 289 -2.23 1.99 -20.98
N ALA A 290 -3.18 1.29 -20.35
CA ALA A 290 -4.26 1.93 -19.59
C ALA A 290 -3.71 2.80 -18.42
N ILE A 291 -2.66 2.36 -17.72
CA ILE A 291 -1.97 3.15 -16.69
C ILE A 291 -1.30 4.38 -17.32
N ALA A 292 -0.54 4.20 -18.40
CA ALA A 292 0.15 5.30 -19.07
C ALA A 292 -0.84 6.37 -19.60
N ASP A 293 -1.95 5.95 -20.21
CA ASP A 293 -2.99 6.84 -20.70
C ASP A 293 -3.64 7.62 -19.55
N TRP A 294 -3.93 6.92 -18.44
CA TRP A 294 -4.48 7.55 -17.25
C TRP A 294 -3.55 8.63 -16.68
N LEU A 295 -2.26 8.32 -16.54
CA LEU A 295 -1.27 9.26 -16.02
C LEU A 295 -1.15 10.50 -16.91
N ARG A 296 -1.20 10.35 -18.24
CA ARG A 296 -1.18 11.48 -19.19
C ARG A 296 -2.35 12.44 -19.01
N LEU A 297 -3.55 11.94 -18.65
CA LEU A 297 -4.73 12.78 -18.43
C LEU A 297 -4.59 13.73 -17.23
N PHE A 298 -3.75 13.38 -16.25
CA PHE A 298 -3.57 14.15 -15.01
C PHE A 298 -2.21 14.84 -14.93
N LYS A 299 -1.44 14.79 -16.01
CA LYS A 299 -0.25 15.64 -16.13
C LYS A 299 -0.68 17.09 -16.30
N LYS A 300 -0.15 17.97 -15.44
CA LYS A 300 -0.35 19.41 -15.56
C LYS A 300 0.66 19.97 -16.58
N ASP A 301 0.18 20.79 -17.50
CA ASP A 301 1.08 21.56 -18.35
C ASP A 301 1.90 22.51 -17.47
N ASN A 302 3.22 22.46 -17.61
CA ASN A 302 4.15 23.32 -16.89
C ASN A 302 4.13 24.73 -17.48
#